data_e03d96c2c9f0281683c893fe04a7e277
#
_entry.id   e03d96c2c9f0281683c893fe04a7e277
#
_cell.length_a   1.000
_cell.length_b   1.000
_cell.length_c   1.000
_cell.angle_alpha   90.00
_cell.angle_beta   90.00
_cell.angle_gamma   90.00
#
_symmetry.space_group_name_H-M   'P 1'
#
loop_
_entity.id
_entity.type
_entity.pdbx_description
1 polymer ?
#
loop_
_entity_poly.entity_id
_entity_poly.type
_entity_poly.pdbx_seq_one_letter_code
_entity_poly.pdbx_strand_id
1 'polypeptide(L)'
;MIELRNFISLNENELKELLKWRNSVGNFMKTQNISLKEHLNFVKSLKNDASRRYFVLLKDGAWIGVINFFNIDKKACEFGLYAKPNLRGVGQLLMNEVLNYAFDTLKVQILKACVFKTNERALTLYLKNDFKI
;
A
#
# COMPACT_ATOMS: atom_id res chain seq x y z
N MET A 1 -7.42 3.45 17.50
CA MET A 1 -6.53 4.47 16.89
C MET A 1 -5.83 3.89 15.67
N ILE A 2 -5.76 4.65 14.60
CA ILE A 2 -5.10 4.23 13.37
C ILE A 2 -3.72 4.87 13.30
N GLU A 3 -2.72 4.09 12.93
CA GLU A 3 -1.35 4.57 12.80
C GLU A 3 -0.77 4.09 11.46
N LEU A 4 -0.03 4.96 10.79
CA LEU A 4 0.75 4.61 9.61
C LEU A 4 2.22 4.54 10.01
N ARG A 5 2.88 3.42 9.72
CA ARG A 5 4.30 3.28 9.99
C ARG A 5 5.06 3.10 8.68
N ASN A 6 5.97 4.01 8.39
CA ASN A 6 6.74 3.96 7.15
C ASN A 6 7.67 2.75 7.13
N PHE A 7 7.77 2.09 5.98
CA PHE A 7 8.66 0.92 5.81
C PHE A 7 10.11 1.22 6.19
N ILE A 8 10.59 2.44 5.94
CA ILE A 8 11.97 2.80 6.24
C ILE A 8 12.27 2.84 7.74
N SER A 9 11.26 2.86 8.58
CA SER A 9 11.42 2.85 10.05
C SER A 9 11.35 1.44 10.65
N LEU A 10 11.08 0.42 9.83
CA LEU A 10 10.91 -0.96 10.30
C LEU A 10 12.24 -1.69 10.42
N ASN A 11 12.33 -2.60 11.38
CA ASN A 11 13.51 -3.45 11.53
C ASN A 11 13.45 -4.64 10.56
N GLU A 12 14.54 -5.42 10.49
CA GLU A 12 14.62 -6.52 9.52
C GLU A 12 13.56 -7.60 9.76
N ASN A 13 13.26 -7.94 11.02
CA ASN A 13 12.23 -8.94 11.32
C ASN A 13 10.85 -8.48 10.85
N GLU A 14 10.53 -7.22 11.04
CA GLU A 14 9.29 -6.62 10.56
C GLU A 14 9.23 -6.64 9.03
N LEU A 15 10.33 -6.31 8.38
CA LEU A 15 10.41 -6.35 6.91
C LEU A 15 10.26 -7.77 6.37
N LYS A 16 10.79 -8.78 7.08
CA LYS A 16 10.59 -10.19 6.70
C LYS A 16 9.11 -10.58 6.77
N GLU A 17 8.39 -10.11 7.77
CA GLU A 17 6.94 -10.37 7.88
C GLU A 17 6.19 -9.75 6.71
N LEU A 18 6.51 -8.51 6.35
CA LEU A 18 5.89 -7.85 5.20
C LEU A 18 6.21 -8.54 3.89
N LEU A 19 7.41 -9.11 3.76
CA LEU A 19 7.77 -9.89 2.57
C LEU A 19 6.86 -11.09 2.41
N LYS A 20 6.54 -11.78 3.50
CA LYS A 20 5.60 -12.90 3.45
C LYS A 20 4.22 -12.44 2.97
N TRP A 21 3.74 -11.30 3.47
CA TRP A 21 2.47 -10.76 3.03
C TRP A 21 2.49 -10.43 1.53
N ARG A 22 3.53 -9.72 1.12
CA ARG A 22 3.68 -9.29 -0.28
C ARG A 22 3.68 -10.47 -1.22
N ASN A 23 4.42 -11.52 -0.89
CA ASN A 23 4.49 -12.71 -1.75
C ASN A 23 3.20 -13.53 -1.72
N SER A 24 2.44 -13.49 -0.64
CA SER A 24 1.14 -14.17 -0.57
C SER A 24 0.07 -13.52 -1.46
N VAL A 25 0.19 -12.22 -1.73
CA VAL A 25 -0.72 -11.50 -2.64
C VAL A 25 -0.12 -11.28 -4.02
N GLY A 26 0.97 -11.99 -4.33
CA GLY A 26 1.74 -11.79 -5.56
C GLY A 26 0.98 -11.98 -6.86
N ASN A 27 -0.11 -12.78 -6.84
CA ASN A 27 -0.95 -13.00 -8.03
C ASN A 27 -1.56 -11.69 -8.57
N PHE A 28 -1.66 -10.66 -7.75
CA PHE A 28 -2.23 -9.36 -8.13
C PHE A 28 -1.16 -8.29 -8.26
N MET A 29 0.11 -8.68 -8.33
CA MET A 29 1.23 -7.75 -8.44
C MET A 29 1.98 -7.97 -9.75
N LYS A 30 2.60 -6.91 -10.27
CA LYS A 30 3.39 -6.97 -11.51
C LYS A 30 4.55 -7.95 -11.40
N THR A 31 5.18 -8.02 -10.23
CA THR A 31 6.22 -8.99 -9.91
C THR A 31 5.67 -9.94 -8.85
N GLN A 32 5.58 -11.24 -9.14
CA GLN A 32 4.90 -12.16 -8.25
C GLN A 32 5.66 -12.48 -6.96
N ASN A 33 6.88 -12.95 -7.07
CA ASN A 33 7.69 -13.29 -5.89
C ASN A 33 9.02 -12.57 -5.93
N ILE A 34 9.45 -12.06 -4.79
CA ILE A 34 10.75 -11.41 -4.65
C ILE A 34 11.52 -12.04 -3.50
N SER A 35 12.85 -11.99 -3.58
CA SER A 35 13.74 -12.50 -2.54
C SER A 35 13.85 -11.51 -1.39
N LEU A 36 14.36 -11.98 -0.25
CA LEU A 36 14.62 -11.10 0.89
C LEU A 36 15.61 -9.99 0.50
N LYS A 37 16.65 -10.34 -0.26
CA LYS A 37 17.64 -9.34 -0.71
C LYS A 37 17.01 -8.24 -1.54
N GLU A 38 16.15 -8.61 -2.49
CA GLU A 38 15.44 -7.65 -3.32
C GLU A 38 14.53 -6.76 -2.49
N HIS A 39 13.83 -7.36 -1.50
CA HIS A 39 12.94 -6.62 -0.61
C HIS A 39 13.69 -5.61 0.24
N LEU A 40 14.81 -6.01 0.86
CA LEU A 40 15.62 -5.11 1.68
C LEU A 40 16.23 -3.98 0.84
N ASN A 41 16.69 -4.29 -0.37
CA ASN A 41 17.21 -3.28 -1.29
C ASN A 41 16.11 -2.30 -1.73
N PHE A 42 14.91 -2.81 -1.98
CA PHE A 42 13.77 -1.97 -2.31
C PHE A 42 13.47 -0.97 -1.18
N VAL A 43 13.40 -1.46 0.07
CA VAL A 43 13.12 -0.58 1.21
C VAL A 43 14.21 0.48 1.39
N LYS A 44 15.50 0.11 1.21
CA LYS A 44 16.58 1.07 1.25
C LYS A 44 16.42 2.17 0.21
N SER A 45 15.95 1.82 -0.98
CA SER A 45 15.76 2.79 -2.06
C SER A 45 14.69 3.84 -1.73
N LEU A 46 13.77 3.54 -0.83
CA LEU A 46 12.73 4.48 -0.44
C LEU A 46 13.24 5.67 0.38
N LYS A 47 14.38 5.52 1.06
CA LYS A 47 14.91 6.57 1.94
C LYS A 47 15.20 7.87 1.22
N ASN A 48 15.61 7.80 -0.04
CA ASN A 48 16.00 8.96 -0.82
C ASN A 48 15.08 9.20 -2.02
N ASP A 49 13.89 8.62 -2.00
CA ASP A 49 12.95 8.72 -3.12
C ASP A 49 11.64 9.35 -2.65
N ALA A 50 11.51 10.65 -2.84
CA ALA A 50 10.31 11.39 -2.45
C ALA A 50 9.08 11.02 -3.30
N SER A 51 9.27 10.33 -4.44
CA SER A 51 8.16 9.94 -5.31
C SER A 51 7.46 8.67 -4.88
N ARG A 52 7.96 7.99 -3.85
CA ARG A 52 7.39 6.73 -3.35
C ARG A 52 7.31 6.72 -1.83
N ARG A 53 6.20 6.23 -1.28
CA ARG A 53 6.01 6.07 0.16
C ARG A 53 5.23 4.80 0.43
N TYR A 54 5.73 3.97 1.34
CA TYR A 54 5.12 2.69 1.70
C TYR A 54 4.90 2.64 3.20
N PHE A 55 3.69 2.24 3.60
CA PHE A 55 3.29 2.21 5.02
C PHE A 55 2.63 0.88 5.37
N VAL A 56 2.91 0.41 6.58
CA VAL A 56 2.04 -0.58 7.21
C VAL A 56 1.01 0.16 8.04
N LEU A 57 -0.24 -0.30 7.99
CA LEU A 57 -1.34 0.30 8.74
C LEU A 57 -1.61 -0.51 9.98
N LEU A 58 -1.66 0.19 11.13
CA LEU A 58 -1.97 -0.42 12.41
C LEU A 58 -3.32 0.09 12.90
N LYS A 59 -4.10 -0.81 13.49
CA LYS A 59 -5.31 -0.44 14.20
C LYS A 59 -5.18 -0.97 15.63
N ASP A 60 -5.17 -0.05 16.59
CA ASP A 60 -5.02 -0.37 18.01
C ASP A 60 -3.79 -1.25 18.26
N GLY A 61 -2.69 -0.95 17.57
CA GLY A 61 -1.42 -1.66 17.71
C GLY A 61 -1.27 -2.92 16.85
N ALA A 62 -2.31 -3.36 16.17
CA ALA A 62 -2.26 -4.56 15.34
C ALA A 62 -2.07 -4.19 13.87
N TRP A 63 -1.17 -4.89 13.20
CA TRP A 63 -0.95 -4.71 11.75
C TRP A 63 -2.13 -5.27 10.98
N ILE A 64 -2.76 -4.45 10.13
CA ILE A 64 -3.95 -4.87 9.38
C ILE A 64 -3.76 -4.83 7.87
N GLY A 65 -2.76 -4.15 7.37
CA GLY A 65 -2.53 -4.11 5.93
C GLY A 65 -1.43 -3.14 5.55
N VAL A 66 -1.28 -2.95 4.25
CA VAL A 66 -0.28 -2.07 3.65
C VAL A 66 -0.98 -1.11 2.70
N ILE A 67 -0.56 0.14 2.74
CA ILE A 67 -0.91 1.12 1.71
C ILE A 67 0.38 1.73 1.17
N ASN A 68 0.37 2.09 -0.11
CA ASN A 68 1.55 2.69 -0.71
C ASN A 68 1.17 3.72 -1.76
N PHE A 69 2.09 4.65 -1.96
CA PHE A 69 1.95 5.71 -2.95
C PHE A 69 3.20 5.74 -3.80
N PHE A 70 3.03 5.92 -5.11
CA PHE A 70 4.16 5.97 -6.03
C PHE A 70 3.84 6.92 -7.19
N ASN A 71 4.87 7.25 -7.96
CA ASN A 71 4.77 8.27 -9.00
C ASN A 71 4.17 9.58 -8.46
N ILE A 72 4.60 9.96 -7.25
CA ILE A 72 4.09 11.15 -6.56
C ILE A 72 4.68 12.39 -7.20
N ASP A 73 3.81 13.31 -7.65
CA ASP A 73 4.21 14.64 -8.06
C ASP A 73 3.23 15.67 -7.47
N LYS A 74 3.35 16.91 -7.85
CA LYS A 74 2.52 18.00 -7.29
C LYS A 74 1.04 17.86 -7.62
N LYS A 75 0.71 17.15 -8.70
CA LYS A 75 -0.64 17.10 -9.25
C LYS A 75 -1.32 15.77 -8.99
N ALA A 76 -0.57 14.67 -9.05
CA ALA A 76 -1.14 13.33 -9.02
C ALA A 76 -0.23 12.33 -8.33
N CYS A 77 -0.80 11.21 -7.91
CA CYS A 77 -0.03 10.04 -7.54
C CYS A 77 -0.85 8.78 -7.82
N GLU A 78 -0.17 7.66 -7.80
CA GLU A 78 -0.80 6.34 -7.86
C GLU A 78 -0.72 5.70 -6.49
N PHE A 79 -1.59 4.74 -6.23
CA PHE A 79 -1.58 4.03 -4.94
C PHE A 79 -1.85 2.54 -5.13
N GLY A 80 -1.52 1.77 -4.10
CA GLY A 80 -1.90 0.39 -3.94
C GLY A 80 -2.28 0.13 -2.49
N LEU A 81 -3.00 -0.94 -2.25
CA LEU A 81 -3.31 -1.39 -0.91
C LEU A 81 -3.57 -2.90 -0.90
N TYR A 82 -3.27 -3.54 0.22
CA TYR A 82 -3.69 -4.91 0.45
C TYR A 82 -3.81 -5.17 1.96
N ALA A 83 -4.73 -6.05 2.32
CA ALA A 83 -4.94 -6.45 3.70
C ALA A 83 -3.91 -7.49 4.13
N LYS A 84 -3.67 -7.58 5.43
CA LYS A 84 -2.92 -8.70 5.99
C LYS A 84 -3.53 -10.01 5.51
N PRO A 85 -2.71 -11.00 5.09
CA PRO A 85 -3.23 -12.29 4.64
C PRO A 85 -4.24 -12.89 5.62
N ASN A 86 -5.33 -13.40 5.10
CA ASN A 86 -6.43 -14.01 5.85
C ASN A 86 -7.25 -13.05 6.73
N LEU A 87 -6.94 -11.75 6.71
CA LEU A 87 -7.75 -10.74 7.39
C LEU A 87 -8.78 -10.18 6.42
N ARG A 88 -10.03 -10.10 6.84
CA ARG A 88 -11.14 -9.63 6.02
C ARG A 88 -11.82 -8.42 6.64
N GLY A 89 -12.52 -7.64 5.81
CA GLY A 89 -13.32 -6.54 6.28
C GLY A 89 -12.57 -5.25 6.55
N VAL A 90 -11.30 -5.15 6.18
CA VAL A 90 -10.50 -3.94 6.44
C VAL A 90 -10.26 -3.10 5.18
N GLY A 91 -10.74 -3.52 4.02
CA GLY A 91 -10.48 -2.82 2.76
C GLY A 91 -10.93 -1.35 2.78
N GLN A 92 -12.11 -1.08 3.29
CA GLN A 92 -12.60 0.30 3.36
C GLN A 92 -11.77 1.14 4.34
N LEU A 93 -11.31 0.57 5.42
CA LEU A 93 -10.44 1.27 6.37
C LEU A 93 -9.11 1.64 5.71
N LEU A 94 -8.51 0.70 4.95
CA LEU A 94 -7.29 0.98 4.18
C LEU A 94 -7.55 2.08 3.15
N MET A 95 -8.68 2.01 2.43
CA MET A 95 -9.03 3.01 1.43
C MET A 95 -9.22 4.40 2.06
N ASN A 96 -9.87 4.47 3.22
CA ASN A 96 -10.04 5.75 3.91
C ASN A 96 -8.70 6.41 4.21
N GLU A 97 -7.71 5.63 4.63
CA GLU A 97 -6.38 6.15 4.92
C GLU A 97 -5.63 6.56 3.65
N VAL A 98 -5.82 5.82 2.54
CA VAL A 98 -5.28 6.23 1.23
C VAL A 98 -5.82 7.59 0.84
N LEU A 99 -7.15 7.77 0.92
CA LEU A 99 -7.79 9.03 0.54
C LEU A 99 -7.32 10.19 1.43
N ASN A 100 -7.28 9.96 2.73
CA ASN A 100 -6.84 11.00 3.68
C ASN A 100 -5.40 11.41 3.41
N TYR A 101 -4.50 10.45 3.24
CA TYR A 101 -3.09 10.75 3.02
C TYR A 101 -2.87 11.46 1.69
N ALA A 102 -3.50 10.97 0.62
CA ALA A 102 -3.32 11.54 -0.72
C ALA A 102 -3.83 12.99 -0.78
N PHE A 103 -5.01 13.25 -0.26
CA PHE A 103 -5.63 14.57 -0.41
C PHE A 103 -5.27 15.53 0.71
N ASP A 104 -5.09 15.05 1.94
CA ASP A 104 -4.79 15.93 3.08
C ASP A 104 -3.29 16.13 3.31
N THR A 105 -2.47 15.12 3.07
CA THR A 105 -1.03 15.19 3.31
C THR A 105 -0.25 15.49 2.04
N LEU A 106 -0.45 14.69 0.99
CA LEU A 106 0.23 14.91 -0.29
C LEU A 106 -0.39 16.06 -1.09
N LYS A 107 -1.68 16.33 -0.84
CA LYS A 107 -2.44 17.41 -1.49
C LYS A 107 -2.48 17.29 -3.01
N VAL A 108 -2.56 16.07 -3.50
CA VAL A 108 -2.70 15.82 -4.94
C VAL A 108 -4.12 16.18 -5.40
N GLN A 109 -4.26 16.47 -6.69
CA GLN A 109 -5.56 16.72 -7.30
C GLN A 109 -6.15 15.45 -7.90
N ILE A 110 -5.29 14.53 -8.32
CA ILE A 110 -5.69 13.29 -8.99
C ILE A 110 -5.06 12.10 -8.27
N LEU A 111 -5.89 11.13 -7.91
CA LEU A 111 -5.44 9.87 -7.32
C LEU A 111 -5.78 8.73 -8.29
N LYS A 112 -4.77 7.95 -8.68
CA LYS A 112 -4.91 6.89 -9.67
C LYS A 112 -4.69 5.52 -9.04
N ALA A 113 -5.41 4.53 -9.54
CA ALA A 113 -5.22 3.13 -9.17
C ALA A 113 -5.01 2.28 -10.41
N CYS A 114 -4.18 1.25 -10.28
CA CYS A 114 -4.00 0.24 -11.29
C CYS A 114 -4.35 -1.11 -10.66
N VAL A 115 -5.27 -1.85 -11.27
CA VAL A 115 -5.73 -3.11 -10.71
C VAL A 115 -5.93 -4.13 -11.83
N PHE A 116 -5.57 -5.39 -11.57
CA PHE A 116 -5.86 -6.47 -12.52
C PHE A 116 -7.37 -6.69 -12.59
N LYS A 117 -7.89 -6.95 -13.79
CA LYS A 117 -9.32 -7.24 -14.01
C LYS A 117 -9.79 -8.42 -13.18
N THR A 118 -8.90 -9.37 -12.90
CA THR A 118 -9.20 -10.56 -12.10
C THR A 118 -9.31 -10.26 -10.60
N ASN A 119 -8.85 -9.09 -10.16
CA ASN A 119 -8.94 -8.69 -8.75
C ASN A 119 -10.27 -7.97 -8.51
N GLU A 120 -11.35 -8.75 -8.50
CA GLU A 120 -12.72 -8.22 -8.37
C GLU A 120 -12.96 -7.46 -7.07
N ARG A 121 -12.33 -7.91 -5.97
CA ARG A 121 -12.46 -7.25 -4.67
C ARG A 121 -11.93 -5.82 -4.70
N ALA A 122 -10.72 -5.65 -5.25
CA ALA A 122 -10.13 -4.33 -5.34
C ALA A 122 -10.93 -3.44 -6.27
N LEU A 123 -11.35 -3.96 -7.42
CA LEU A 123 -12.14 -3.20 -8.38
C LEU A 123 -13.45 -2.74 -7.76
N THR A 124 -14.17 -3.63 -7.06
CA THR A 124 -15.41 -3.29 -6.38
C THR A 124 -15.20 -2.19 -5.34
N LEU A 125 -14.14 -2.32 -4.54
CA LEU A 125 -13.79 -1.33 -3.53
C LEU A 125 -13.53 0.05 -4.16
N TYR A 126 -12.77 0.09 -5.26
CA TYR A 126 -12.43 1.34 -5.91
C TYR A 126 -13.66 2.01 -6.51
N LEU A 127 -14.51 1.25 -7.21
CA LEU A 127 -15.75 1.79 -7.78
C LEU A 127 -16.69 2.31 -6.69
N LYS A 128 -16.77 1.62 -5.55
CA LYS A 128 -17.57 2.06 -4.41
C LYS A 128 -17.07 3.40 -3.83
N ASN A 129 -15.80 3.71 -4.01
CA ASN A 129 -15.20 4.95 -3.54
C ASN A 129 -15.04 5.98 -4.66
N ASP A 130 -15.89 5.91 -5.68
CA ASP A 130 -16.02 6.89 -6.75
C ASP A 130 -14.87 6.94 -7.75
N PHE A 131 -14.04 5.89 -7.80
CA PHE A 131 -13.05 5.78 -8.85
C PHE A 131 -13.74 5.46 -10.18
N LYS A 132 -13.25 6.04 -11.25
CA LYS A 132 -13.75 5.81 -12.61
C LYS A 132 -12.77 4.97 -13.40
N ILE A 133 -13.30 4.09 -14.21
CA ILE A 133 -12.51 3.26 -15.12
C ILE A 133 -12.13 4.07 -16.37
#